data_b6262338d270c9b08089bd7c6abe2251
#
_entry.id   b6262338d270c9b08089bd7c6abe2251
#
_cell.length_a   1.000
_cell.length_b   1.000
_cell.length_c   1.000
_cell.angle_alpha   90.00
_cell.angle_beta   90.00
_cell.angle_gamma   90.00
#
_symmetry.space_group_name_H-M   'P 1'
#
loop_
_entity.id
_entity.type
_entity.pdbx_description
1 polymer ?
#
loop_
_entity_poly.entity_id
_entity_poly.type
_entity_poly.pdbx_seq_one_letter_code
_entity_poly.pdbx_strand_id
1 'polypeptide(L)'
;MENINLTFKSICLFFFFTSCVKDQNIPYVGELIEKIVADSKSPVDGSPSIEDLSNAGIQNLIGDQNKYKVAIANASPEPTTLTEMQQIINDVNGDRAYLGNTKLVWSDEFDSEGSPLDSKWDYDIGTNNGWGNGESQYYTTLEDNVKVEDGLLIITAKKENFEGANYTSARLKSQGRYSFTYGKVEIRAKLPSAAGTWPALWMLGSNITSVGWPKCGEIDIMEQKGWDKSKVSAALHNQSSSGNTIHFKEVDVPTSVSEFHIYAVNWTPDEITFSVDGIEYFTYNPEDKTELNWPYDKPQFIILNVAMGGNLGGEIPSDFNESSMQIDYVRVYR
;
A
#
# COMPACT_ATOMS: atom_id res chain seq x y z
N MET A 1 8.19 40.89 51.22
CA MET A 1 9.35 40.04 51.42
C MET A 1 8.99 38.67 50.90
N GLU A 2 9.81 38.21 49.95
CA GLU A 2 9.77 36.85 49.37
C GLU A 2 8.53 36.42 48.58
N ASN A 3 8.69 36.57 47.28
CA ASN A 3 8.29 35.54 46.29
C ASN A 3 8.55 36.05 44.86
N ILE A 4 9.78 36.02 44.44
CA ILE A 4 10.15 36.13 43.03
C ILE A 4 11.37 35.23 42.87
N ASN A 5 11.14 33.97 42.48
CA ASN A 5 12.20 33.11 41.92
C ASN A 5 11.64 31.76 41.47
N LEU A 6 10.85 31.74 40.41
CA LEU A 6 10.55 30.45 39.75
C LEU A 6 10.17 30.58 38.26
N THR A 7 10.55 31.66 37.61
CA THR A 7 10.20 31.86 36.18
C THR A 7 11.42 32.06 35.26
N PHE A 8 12.64 31.93 35.76
CA PHE A 8 13.83 32.19 34.94
C PHE A 8 14.66 30.97 34.53
N LYS A 9 14.27 29.76 34.95
CA LYS A 9 15.00 28.53 34.57
C LYS A 9 14.44 27.81 33.32
N SER A 10 13.25 28.16 32.86
CA SER A 10 12.65 27.50 31.68
C SER A 10 13.00 28.15 30.35
N ILE A 11 13.46 29.42 30.37
CA ILE A 11 13.76 30.18 29.13
C ILE A 11 15.21 29.98 28.66
N CYS A 12 16.13 29.68 29.56
CA CYS A 12 17.52 29.41 29.21
C CYS A 12 17.76 28.01 28.58
N LEU A 13 16.87 27.06 28.75
CA LEU A 13 17.02 25.71 28.13
C LEU A 13 16.64 25.69 26.65
N PHE A 14 15.78 26.60 26.21
CA PHE A 14 15.38 26.70 24.80
C PHE A 14 16.38 27.50 23.93
N PHE A 15 17.17 28.37 24.51
CA PHE A 15 18.19 29.13 23.78
C PHE A 15 19.53 28.38 23.65
N PHE A 16 19.81 27.40 24.51
CA PHE A 16 21.04 26.62 24.41
C PHE A 16 20.98 25.51 23.31
N PHE A 17 19.80 25.08 22.92
CA PHE A 17 19.67 24.10 21.81
C PHE A 17 19.78 24.75 20.43
N THR A 18 19.49 26.04 20.28
CA THR A 18 19.60 26.72 18.98
C THR A 18 20.98 27.31 18.72
N SER A 19 21.82 27.46 19.74
CA SER A 19 23.20 27.96 19.57
C SER A 19 24.24 26.82 19.44
N CYS A 20 23.93 25.59 19.88
CA CYS A 20 24.80 24.43 19.67
C CYS A 20 24.70 23.81 18.27
N VAL A 21 23.65 24.14 17.49
CA VAL A 21 23.48 23.63 16.11
C VAL A 21 24.22 24.46 15.07
N LYS A 22 24.75 25.64 15.44
CA LYS A 22 25.47 26.54 14.51
C LYS A 22 26.98 26.31 14.39
N ASP A 23 27.57 25.46 15.21
CA ASP A 23 29.03 25.26 15.22
C ASP A 23 29.49 23.82 14.96
N GLN A 24 28.61 22.93 14.60
CA GLN A 24 29.01 21.65 14.02
C GLN A 24 28.81 21.73 12.51
N ASN A 25 29.90 21.73 11.77
CA ASN A 25 29.96 21.49 10.32
C ASN A 25 29.44 20.03 10.07
N ILE A 26 28.12 19.80 10.20
CA ILE A 26 27.51 18.56 9.72
C ILE A 26 27.34 18.77 8.22
N PRO A 27 28.07 18.03 7.38
CA PRO A 27 27.93 18.13 5.94
C PRO A 27 26.46 17.90 5.57
N TYR A 28 25.94 18.70 4.65
CA TYR A 28 24.63 18.47 4.08
C TYR A 28 24.57 17.04 3.53
N VAL A 29 23.44 16.34 3.68
CA VAL A 29 23.30 14.91 3.27
C VAL A 29 23.73 14.68 1.84
N GLY A 30 23.50 15.63 0.93
CA GLY A 30 23.98 15.59 -0.46
C GLY A 30 25.51 15.53 -0.57
N GLU A 31 26.21 16.33 0.21
CA GLU A 31 27.71 16.34 0.24
C GLU A 31 28.26 15.01 0.78
N LEU A 32 27.58 14.40 1.75
CA LEU A 32 27.95 13.09 2.26
C LEU A 32 27.75 11.98 1.20
N ILE A 33 26.66 12.04 0.45
CA ILE A 33 26.40 11.09 -0.65
C ILE A 33 27.44 11.25 -1.75
N GLU A 34 27.73 12.47 -2.20
CA GLU A 34 28.77 12.72 -3.20
C GLU A 34 30.13 12.21 -2.74
N LYS A 35 30.47 12.41 -1.47
CA LYS A 35 31.70 11.88 -0.87
C LYS A 35 31.72 10.35 -0.89
N ILE A 36 30.64 9.69 -0.47
CA ILE A 36 30.51 8.23 -0.46
C ILE A 36 30.67 7.65 -1.87
N VAL A 37 30.04 8.27 -2.87
CA VAL A 37 30.18 7.84 -4.29
C VAL A 37 31.62 8.00 -4.76
N ALA A 38 32.28 9.11 -4.46
CA ALA A 38 33.68 9.34 -4.81
C ALA A 38 34.60 8.31 -4.12
N ASP A 39 34.38 8.09 -2.82
CA ASP A 39 35.17 7.14 -2.02
C ASP A 39 34.95 5.69 -2.51
N SER A 40 33.73 5.33 -2.96
CA SER A 40 33.45 3.99 -3.51
C SER A 40 34.27 3.67 -4.77
N LYS A 41 34.61 4.69 -5.54
CA LYS A 41 35.44 4.59 -6.76
C LYS A 41 36.98 4.61 -6.47
N SER A 42 37.32 4.91 -5.20
CA SER A 42 38.77 4.93 -4.79
C SER A 42 39.33 3.53 -4.71
N PRO A 43 40.59 3.35 -5.10
CA PRO A 43 41.30 2.06 -4.94
C PRO A 43 41.65 1.77 -3.47
N VAL A 44 41.44 2.70 -2.55
CA VAL A 44 41.70 2.50 -1.11
C VAL A 44 40.77 1.47 -0.53
N ASP A 45 41.34 0.44 0.08
CA ASP A 45 40.59 -0.64 0.72
C ASP A 45 39.83 -0.09 1.96
N GLY A 46 38.59 -0.52 2.13
CA GLY A 46 37.74 -0.12 3.26
C GLY A 46 37.03 1.24 3.15
N SER A 47 36.99 1.85 1.96
CA SER A 47 36.24 3.09 1.71
C SER A 47 35.14 2.89 0.64
N PRO A 48 33.88 3.38 0.85
CA PRO A 48 33.37 4.01 2.08
C PRO A 48 33.28 3.01 3.24
N SER A 49 33.52 3.49 4.46
CA SER A 49 33.36 2.64 5.65
C SER A 49 31.89 2.47 6.04
N ILE A 50 31.62 1.46 6.87
CA ILE A 50 30.28 1.28 7.48
C ILE A 50 29.87 2.53 8.28
N GLU A 51 30.85 3.19 8.92
CA GLU A 51 30.61 4.43 9.67
C GLU A 51 30.24 5.59 8.73
N ASP A 52 30.88 5.74 7.56
CA ASP A 52 30.52 6.75 6.56
C ASP A 52 29.08 6.58 6.08
N LEU A 53 28.68 5.35 5.76
CA LEU A 53 27.31 5.03 5.35
C LEU A 53 26.32 5.31 6.47
N SER A 54 26.62 4.91 7.70
CA SER A 54 25.77 5.15 8.87
C SER A 54 25.62 6.64 9.17
N ASN A 55 26.69 7.42 9.07
CA ASN A 55 26.68 8.87 9.27
C ASN A 55 25.86 9.61 8.21
N ALA A 56 25.75 9.06 7.01
CA ALA A 56 24.86 9.56 5.96
C ALA A 56 23.38 9.21 6.22
N GLY A 57 23.08 8.38 7.21
CA GLY A 57 21.73 7.94 7.54
C GLY A 57 21.28 6.63 6.87
N ILE A 58 22.21 5.90 6.25
CA ILE A 58 21.94 4.58 5.67
C ILE A 58 21.70 3.56 6.78
N GLN A 59 20.69 2.75 6.63
CA GLN A 59 20.27 1.71 7.58
C GLN A 59 20.59 0.31 7.04
N ASN A 60 20.39 -0.72 7.88
CA ASN A 60 20.56 -2.14 7.52
C ASN A 60 21.98 -2.49 7.00
N LEU A 61 23.02 -1.93 7.61
CA LEU A 61 24.42 -2.16 7.25
C LEU A 61 24.92 -3.50 7.84
N ILE A 62 24.30 -4.61 7.42
CA ILE A 62 24.58 -5.98 7.90
C ILE A 62 25.48 -6.79 6.96
N GLY A 63 25.68 -6.28 5.76
CA GLY A 63 26.43 -6.98 4.71
C GLY A 63 27.94 -6.69 4.71
N ASP A 64 28.58 -7.19 3.68
CA ASP A 64 30.02 -7.01 3.43
C ASP A 64 30.29 -5.60 2.87
N GLN A 65 31.08 -4.82 3.59
CA GLN A 65 31.49 -3.46 3.20
C GLN A 65 32.05 -3.37 1.78
N ASN A 66 32.84 -4.35 1.35
CA ASN A 66 33.40 -4.37 0.00
C ASN A 66 32.33 -4.56 -1.07
N LYS A 67 31.28 -5.32 -0.79
CA LYS A 67 30.14 -5.45 -1.70
C LYS A 67 29.38 -4.14 -1.82
N TYR A 68 29.19 -3.42 -0.73
CA TYR A 68 28.58 -2.07 -0.76
C TYR A 68 29.40 -1.12 -1.63
N LYS A 69 30.71 -1.07 -1.41
CA LYS A 69 31.64 -0.28 -2.20
C LYS A 69 31.50 -0.55 -3.70
N VAL A 70 31.57 -1.83 -4.08
CA VAL A 70 31.48 -2.25 -5.49
C VAL A 70 30.12 -1.90 -6.10
N ALA A 71 29.03 -2.12 -5.35
CA ALA A 71 27.69 -1.82 -5.82
C ALA A 71 27.49 -0.31 -6.04
N ILE A 72 27.92 0.53 -5.11
CA ILE A 72 27.83 1.99 -5.21
C ILE A 72 28.69 2.49 -6.39
N ALA A 73 29.92 1.98 -6.54
CA ALA A 73 30.82 2.37 -7.63
C ALA A 73 30.29 2.02 -9.03
N ASN A 74 29.50 0.95 -9.13
CA ASN A 74 28.94 0.45 -10.39
C ASN A 74 27.49 0.93 -10.66
N ALA A 75 26.90 1.69 -9.75
CA ALA A 75 25.55 2.20 -9.93
C ALA A 75 25.45 3.14 -11.14
N SER A 76 24.42 2.96 -11.95
CA SER A 76 24.14 3.82 -13.12
C SER A 76 22.62 4.00 -13.28
N PRO A 77 22.12 5.23 -13.12
CA PRO A 77 22.87 6.44 -12.75
C PRO A 77 23.51 6.38 -11.35
N GLU A 78 24.48 7.24 -11.10
CA GLU A 78 25.07 7.39 -9.75
C GLU A 78 24.00 7.86 -8.76
N PRO A 79 23.97 7.32 -7.53
CA PRO A 79 23.00 7.77 -6.54
C PRO A 79 23.26 9.21 -6.10
N THR A 80 22.22 10.02 -6.06
CA THR A 80 22.25 11.44 -5.66
C THR A 80 21.41 11.72 -4.42
N THR A 81 20.64 10.73 -3.99
CA THR A 81 19.75 10.82 -2.84
C THR A 81 20.02 9.70 -1.84
N LEU A 82 19.63 9.94 -0.58
CA LEU A 82 19.70 8.94 0.48
C LEU A 82 18.89 7.69 0.13
N THR A 83 17.73 7.86 -0.51
CA THR A 83 16.86 6.77 -0.93
C THR A 83 17.54 5.88 -1.98
N GLU A 84 18.16 6.46 -2.99
CA GLU A 84 18.89 5.71 -4.01
C GLU A 84 20.09 4.96 -3.43
N MET A 85 20.81 5.58 -2.50
CA MET A 85 21.93 4.96 -1.80
C MET A 85 21.45 3.79 -0.93
N GLN A 86 20.39 3.98 -0.15
CA GLN A 86 19.78 2.93 0.66
C GLN A 86 19.36 1.75 -0.20
N GLN A 87 18.81 2.02 -1.39
CA GLN A 87 18.46 1.04 -2.40
C GLN A 87 19.63 0.11 -2.72
N ILE A 88 20.77 0.68 -3.09
CA ILE A 88 21.96 -0.09 -3.46
C ILE A 88 22.43 -0.99 -2.31
N ILE A 89 22.41 -0.46 -1.07
CA ILE A 89 22.85 -1.21 0.11
C ILE A 89 21.99 -2.43 0.36
N ASN A 90 20.69 -2.25 0.22
CA ASN A 90 19.74 -3.32 0.48
C ASN A 90 19.78 -4.38 -0.65
N ASP A 91 19.99 -3.99 -1.92
CA ASP A 91 20.21 -4.93 -3.03
C ASP A 91 21.43 -5.83 -2.75
N VAL A 92 22.49 -5.27 -2.16
CA VAL A 92 23.67 -6.02 -1.75
C VAL A 92 23.38 -7.00 -0.61
N ASN A 93 22.50 -6.63 0.31
CA ASN A 93 22.10 -7.48 1.43
C ASN A 93 21.22 -8.67 1.01
N GLY A 94 20.78 -8.69 -0.25
CA GLY A 94 19.83 -9.68 -0.73
C GLY A 94 18.39 -9.35 -0.36
N ASP A 95 18.15 -8.18 0.20
CA ASP A 95 16.83 -7.61 0.49
C ASP A 95 16.14 -7.16 -0.82
N ARG A 96 16.22 -8.00 -1.85
CA ARG A 96 15.57 -7.77 -3.15
C ARG A 96 14.09 -7.50 -3.03
N ALA A 97 13.52 -7.94 -1.90
CA ALA A 97 12.11 -7.85 -1.64
C ALA A 97 11.62 -6.41 -1.44
N TYR A 98 12.42 -5.57 -0.81
CA TYR A 98 11.95 -4.26 -0.39
C TYR A 98 12.17 -3.13 -1.41
N LEU A 99 13.00 -3.32 -2.43
CA LEU A 99 13.63 -2.20 -3.11
C LEU A 99 13.61 -2.23 -4.63
N GLY A 100 13.23 -3.35 -5.24
CA GLY A 100 12.97 -3.45 -6.67
C GLY A 100 11.79 -2.59 -7.14
N ASN A 101 10.97 -2.10 -6.20
CA ASN A 101 9.67 -1.51 -6.48
C ASN A 101 9.66 0.02 -6.28
N THR A 102 10.65 0.71 -6.81
CA THR A 102 10.74 2.18 -6.71
C THR A 102 10.36 2.90 -8.01
N LYS A 103 10.41 2.20 -9.14
CA LYS A 103 10.03 2.79 -10.41
C LYS A 103 8.53 2.66 -10.63
N LEU A 104 7.84 3.77 -10.72
CA LEU A 104 6.43 3.80 -11.12
C LEU A 104 6.28 3.21 -12.53
N VAL A 105 5.53 2.12 -12.66
CA VAL A 105 5.33 1.41 -13.94
C VAL A 105 3.91 1.48 -14.45
N TRP A 106 2.94 1.72 -13.56
CA TRP A 106 1.56 1.95 -13.91
C TRP A 106 0.88 2.76 -12.80
N SER A 107 -0.02 3.66 -13.19
CA SER A 107 -0.85 4.38 -12.22
C SER A 107 -2.18 4.81 -12.83
N ASP A 108 -3.11 5.12 -11.96
CA ASP A 108 -4.24 6.00 -12.23
C ASP A 108 -4.31 7.05 -11.12
N GLU A 109 -4.16 8.30 -11.54
CA GLU A 109 -4.21 9.49 -10.65
C GLU A 109 -5.60 10.14 -10.70
N PHE A 110 -6.52 9.57 -11.47
CA PHE A 110 -7.91 10.03 -11.64
C PHE A 110 -8.05 11.50 -12.06
N ASP A 111 -7.14 11.97 -12.93
CA ASP A 111 -7.11 13.36 -13.41
C ASP A 111 -8.23 13.70 -14.42
N SER A 112 -8.94 12.70 -14.96
CA SER A 112 -9.95 12.88 -16.01
C SER A 112 -11.34 12.76 -15.43
N GLU A 113 -12.07 13.89 -15.38
CA GLU A 113 -13.46 13.95 -14.90
C GLU A 113 -14.42 13.01 -15.64
N GLY A 114 -15.42 12.50 -14.94
CA GLY A 114 -16.48 11.65 -15.46
C GLY A 114 -16.27 10.17 -15.21
N SER A 115 -16.40 9.32 -16.21
CA SER A 115 -16.20 7.89 -16.04
C SER A 115 -14.71 7.52 -15.92
N PRO A 116 -14.34 6.57 -15.04
CA PRO A 116 -13.00 5.97 -15.05
C PRO A 116 -12.58 5.52 -16.45
N LEU A 117 -11.28 5.64 -16.76
CA LEU A 117 -10.76 5.37 -18.10
C LEU A 117 -10.90 3.88 -18.51
N ASP A 118 -11.62 3.60 -19.58
CA ASP A 118 -11.81 2.24 -20.13
C ASP A 118 -10.48 1.57 -20.55
N SER A 119 -9.43 2.36 -20.78
CA SER A 119 -8.09 1.83 -21.06
C SER A 119 -7.42 1.24 -19.83
N LYS A 120 -7.87 1.57 -18.61
CA LYS A 120 -7.33 1.11 -17.33
C LYS A 120 -8.28 0.19 -16.58
N TRP A 121 -9.59 0.42 -16.70
CA TRP A 121 -10.61 -0.26 -15.91
C TRP A 121 -11.69 -0.91 -16.76
N ASP A 122 -12.19 -2.01 -16.26
CA ASP A 122 -13.40 -2.71 -16.67
C ASP A 122 -14.28 -2.91 -15.42
N TYR A 123 -15.47 -3.45 -15.56
CA TYR A 123 -16.44 -3.57 -14.47
C TYR A 123 -16.94 -4.98 -14.31
N ASP A 124 -17.25 -5.33 -13.08
CA ASP A 124 -18.17 -6.42 -12.79
C ASP A 124 -19.58 -5.86 -12.61
N ILE A 125 -20.56 -6.48 -13.27
CA ILE A 125 -21.95 -6.01 -13.29
C ILE A 125 -22.87 -7.07 -12.71
N GLY A 126 -23.89 -6.62 -11.97
CA GLY A 126 -24.92 -7.50 -11.45
C GLY A 126 -24.74 -7.91 -10.00
N THR A 127 -25.58 -8.86 -9.56
CA THR A 127 -25.54 -9.39 -8.20
C THR A 127 -24.70 -10.66 -8.08
N ASN A 128 -24.48 -11.35 -9.19
CA ASN A 128 -23.78 -12.65 -9.24
C ASN A 128 -24.14 -13.60 -8.07
N ASN A 129 -25.43 -13.65 -7.70
CA ASN A 129 -25.94 -14.40 -6.54
C ASN A 129 -25.20 -14.08 -5.22
N GLY A 130 -24.90 -12.79 -4.97
CA GLY A 130 -24.21 -12.32 -3.75
C GLY A 130 -22.69 -12.53 -3.79
N TRP A 131 -22.11 -12.71 -4.97
CA TRP A 131 -20.65 -12.81 -5.21
C TRP A 131 -19.92 -13.83 -4.33
N GLY A 132 -20.65 -14.87 -3.87
CA GLY A 132 -20.11 -15.92 -2.99
C GLY A 132 -20.07 -15.52 -1.50
N ASN A 133 -20.42 -14.29 -1.15
CA ASN A 133 -20.28 -13.72 0.19
C ASN A 133 -21.62 -13.26 0.80
N GLY A 134 -22.74 -13.49 0.12
CA GLY A 134 -24.07 -13.01 0.56
C GLY A 134 -24.24 -11.49 0.44
N GLU A 135 -23.51 -10.88 -0.49
CA GLU A 135 -23.57 -9.44 -0.76
C GLU A 135 -24.95 -9.04 -1.34
N SER A 136 -25.43 -7.85 -1.00
CA SER A 136 -26.80 -7.40 -1.25
C SER A 136 -26.95 -6.44 -2.43
N GLN A 137 -25.85 -5.85 -2.93
CA GLN A 137 -25.87 -4.85 -4.00
C GLN A 137 -25.93 -5.47 -5.40
N TYR A 138 -26.42 -4.68 -6.32
CA TYR A 138 -26.18 -4.81 -7.75
C TYR A 138 -25.04 -3.88 -8.15
N TYR A 139 -23.95 -4.40 -8.70
CA TYR A 139 -22.87 -3.55 -9.23
C TYR A 139 -23.24 -2.99 -10.59
N THR A 140 -23.03 -1.70 -10.77
CA THR A 140 -23.37 -0.93 -11.97
C THR A 140 -22.18 -0.14 -12.50
N THR A 141 -22.36 0.50 -13.65
CA THR A 141 -21.46 1.52 -14.21
C THR A 141 -22.09 2.92 -14.19
N LEU A 142 -23.18 3.10 -13.43
CA LEU A 142 -23.86 4.38 -13.38
C LEU A 142 -23.00 5.43 -12.67
N GLU A 143 -23.06 6.67 -13.16
CA GLU A 143 -22.32 7.80 -12.60
C GLU A 143 -22.63 8.01 -11.10
N ASP A 144 -23.85 7.68 -10.69
CA ASP A 144 -24.28 7.72 -9.30
C ASP A 144 -23.53 6.71 -8.39
N ASN A 145 -23.00 5.62 -8.97
CA ASN A 145 -22.24 4.61 -8.24
C ASN A 145 -20.74 4.73 -8.45
N VAL A 146 -20.30 5.27 -9.58
CA VAL A 146 -18.86 5.40 -9.88
C VAL A 146 -18.59 6.57 -10.80
N LYS A 147 -17.73 7.47 -10.36
CA LYS A 147 -17.25 8.62 -11.15
C LYS A 147 -15.88 9.07 -10.71
N VAL A 148 -15.23 9.84 -11.57
CA VAL A 148 -14.06 10.66 -11.23
C VAL A 148 -14.53 12.10 -11.12
N GLU A 149 -14.29 12.71 -9.96
CA GLU A 149 -14.66 14.09 -9.66
C GLU A 149 -13.61 14.71 -8.74
N ASP A 150 -13.16 15.93 -9.05
CA ASP A 150 -12.15 16.67 -8.29
C ASP A 150 -10.83 15.86 -8.05
N GLY A 151 -10.39 15.09 -9.05
CA GLY A 151 -9.18 14.28 -8.98
C GLY A 151 -9.32 13.02 -8.11
N LEU A 152 -10.53 12.58 -7.82
CA LEU A 152 -10.82 11.40 -7.00
C LEU A 152 -11.69 10.41 -7.76
N LEU A 153 -11.37 9.13 -7.69
CA LEU A 153 -12.34 8.07 -7.98
C LEU A 153 -13.29 7.93 -6.79
N ILE A 154 -14.57 8.09 -7.04
CA ILE A 154 -15.62 7.97 -6.03
C ILE A 154 -16.46 6.73 -6.34
N ILE A 155 -16.49 5.76 -5.43
CA ILE A 155 -17.34 4.58 -5.49
C ILE A 155 -18.41 4.72 -4.42
N THR A 156 -19.68 4.86 -4.82
CA THR A 156 -20.82 5.11 -3.93
C THR A 156 -21.75 3.90 -3.88
N ALA A 157 -21.90 3.34 -2.69
CA ALA A 157 -22.96 2.39 -2.40
C ALA A 157 -24.23 3.16 -2.02
N LYS A 158 -25.36 2.82 -2.64
CA LYS A 158 -26.66 3.54 -2.49
C LYS A 158 -27.79 2.58 -2.17
N LYS A 159 -28.76 3.08 -1.42
CA LYS A 159 -30.05 2.40 -1.21
C LYS A 159 -31.02 2.81 -2.30
N GLU A 160 -31.20 1.96 -3.26
CA GLU A 160 -32.16 2.14 -4.34
C GLU A 160 -32.57 0.78 -4.91
N ASN A 161 -33.79 0.71 -5.46
CA ASN A 161 -34.26 -0.50 -6.12
C ASN A 161 -33.72 -0.51 -7.57
N PHE A 162 -32.90 -1.49 -7.88
CA PHE A 162 -32.33 -1.64 -9.21
C PHE A 162 -32.22 -3.12 -9.58
N GLU A 163 -32.88 -3.55 -10.69
CA GLU A 163 -32.82 -4.92 -11.23
C GLU A 163 -33.08 -6.01 -10.16
N GLY A 164 -33.98 -5.72 -9.21
CA GLY A 164 -34.37 -6.65 -8.15
C GLY A 164 -33.49 -6.63 -6.89
N ALA A 165 -32.40 -5.85 -6.88
CA ALA A 165 -31.62 -5.55 -5.68
C ALA A 165 -32.15 -4.29 -4.97
N ASN A 166 -31.89 -4.17 -3.67
CA ASN A 166 -32.27 -3.00 -2.86
C ASN A 166 -31.12 -1.99 -2.70
N TYR A 167 -29.96 -2.32 -3.21
CA TYR A 167 -28.73 -1.51 -3.14
C TYR A 167 -28.01 -1.58 -4.46
N THR A 168 -27.35 -0.47 -4.83
CA THR A 168 -26.41 -0.41 -5.95
C THR A 168 -25.03 0.00 -5.45
N SER A 169 -24.00 -0.32 -6.22
CA SER A 169 -22.62 0.09 -5.98
C SER A 169 -21.80 -0.12 -7.26
N ALA A 170 -20.47 0.00 -7.19
CA ALA A 170 -19.60 -0.33 -8.30
C ALA A 170 -18.43 -1.22 -7.87
N ARG A 171 -17.95 -2.04 -8.83
CA ARG A 171 -16.77 -2.88 -8.73
C ARG A 171 -15.95 -2.75 -10.02
N LEU A 172 -14.84 -2.04 -9.90
CA LEU A 172 -13.89 -1.82 -10.97
C LEU A 172 -12.81 -2.90 -10.91
N LYS A 173 -12.30 -3.29 -12.06
CA LYS A 173 -11.18 -4.22 -12.18
C LYS A 173 -10.24 -3.84 -13.32
N SER A 174 -8.94 -4.04 -13.13
CA SER A 174 -7.96 -3.87 -14.19
C SER A 174 -7.80 -5.13 -15.07
N GLN A 175 -8.65 -6.15 -14.89
CA GLN A 175 -8.63 -7.39 -15.67
C GLN A 175 -8.76 -7.12 -17.17
N GLY A 176 -7.84 -7.69 -17.97
CA GLY A 176 -7.81 -7.48 -19.41
C GLY A 176 -7.24 -6.12 -19.86
N ARG A 177 -6.94 -5.23 -18.92
CA ARG A 177 -6.31 -3.91 -19.16
C ARG A 177 -4.88 -3.89 -18.63
N TYR A 178 -4.71 -4.25 -17.36
CA TYR A 178 -3.41 -4.31 -16.70
C TYR A 178 -3.35 -5.46 -15.70
N SER A 179 -2.28 -6.21 -15.77
CA SER A 179 -1.92 -7.22 -14.77
C SER A 179 -0.40 -7.32 -14.67
N PHE A 180 0.10 -7.74 -13.54
CA PHE A 180 1.54 -7.79 -13.28
C PHE A 180 1.86 -8.90 -12.28
N THR A 181 3.14 -9.30 -12.26
CA THR A 181 3.68 -10.24 -11.27
C THR A 181 4.78 -9.52 -10.52
N TYR A 182 4.66 -9.48 -9.20
CA TYR A 182 5.54 -8.78 -8.28
C TYR A 182 5.57 -7.26 -8.47
N GLY A 183 5.72 -6.58 -7.37
CA GLY A 183 5.73 -5.13 -7.32
C GLY A 183 5.13 -4.60 -6.02
N LYS A 184 5.23 -3.30 -5.81
CA LYS A 184 4.54 -2.61 -4.73
C LYS A 184 3.28 -1.95 -5.29
N VAL A 185 2.14 -2.18 -4.67
CA VAL A 185 0.90 -1.45 -4.95
C VAL A 185 0.64 -0.48 -3.82
N GLU A 186 0.38 0.77 -4.16
CA GLU A 186 -0.09 1.80 -3.24
C GLU A 186 -1.44 2.33 -3.70
N ILE A 187 -2.40 2.36 -2.79
CA ILE A 187 -3.72 2.93 -3.02
C ILE A 187 -3.99 3.92 -1.90
N ARG A 188 -4.13 5.20 -2.25
CA ARG A 188 -4.49 6.23 -1.28
C ARG A 188 -5.99 6.42 -1.29
N ALA A 189 -6.64 6.07 -0.18
CA ALA A 189 -8.10 6.06 -0.10
C ALA A 189 -8.62 6.54 1.26
N LYS A 190 -9.85 7.08 1.23
CA LYS A 190 -10.70 7.34 2.39
C LYS A 190 -11.93 6.45 2.29
N LEU A 191 -12.21 5.70 3.35
CA LEU A 191 -13.19 4.63 3.35
C LEU A 191 -14.62 5.12 3.66
N PRO A 192 -15.66 4.37 3.26
CA PRO A 192 -17.05 4.72 3.56
C PRO A 192 -17.32 4.62 5.06
N SER A 193 -18.02 5.61 5.61
CA SER A 193 -18.29 5.70 7.05
C SER A 193 -19.51 4.92 7.52
N ALA A 194 -20.45 4.59 6.63
CA ALA A 194 -21.71 3.96 7.04
C ALA A 194 -21.52 2.48 7.37
N ALA A 195 -22.20 2.02 8.43
CA ALA A 195 -22.31 0.59 8.73
C ALA A 195 -23.01 -0.14 7.58
N GLY A 196 -22.73 -1.43 7.44
CA GLY A 196 -23.25 -2.26 6.35
C GLY A 196 -22.45 -2.18 5.05
N THR A 197 -21.48 -1.22 4.93
CA THR A 197 -20.58 -1.16 3.78
C THR A 197 -19.33 -2.03 4.00
N TRP A 198 -18.88 -2.67 2.95
CA TRP A 198 -17.64 -3.48 2.91
C TRP A 198 -16.77 -3.01 1.75
N PRO A 199 -15.94 -1.99 1.97
CA PRO A 199 -14.96 -1.57 0.98
C PRO A 199 -13.82 -2.57 0.90
N ALA A 200 -13.31 -2.78 -0.32
CA ALA A 200 -12.15 -3.61 -0.58
C ALA A 200 -11.26 -3.02 -1.67
N LEU A 201 -9.95 -3.07 -1.41
CA LEU A 201 -8.86 -2.79 -2.34
C LEU A 201 -8.04 -4.07 -2.41
N TRP A 202 -8.07 -4.77 -3.54
CA TRP A 202 -7.56 -6.14 -3.62
C TRP A 202 -7.08 -6.54 -5.00
N MET A 203 -6.49 -7.72 -5.11
CA MET A 203 -5.98 -8.29 -6.35
C MET A 203 -6.39 -9.74 -6.48
N LEU A 204 -6.57 -10.18 -7.73
CA LEU A 204 -6.97 -11.54 -8.06
C LEU A 204 -6.12 -12.09 -9.21
N GLY A 205 -5.81 -13.37 -9.15
CA GLY A 205 -5.01 -14.03 -10.17
C GLY A 205 -5.62 -13.95 -11.57
N SER A 206 -4.85 -13.51 -12.57
CA SER A 206 -5.31 -13.36 -13.95
C SER A 206 -5.71 -14.68 -14.60
N ASN A 207 -5.31 -15.80 -14.03
CA ASN A 207 -5.67 -17.16 -14.46
C ASN A 207 -6.99 -17.66 -13.83
N ILE A 208 -7.76 -16.80 -13.13
CA ILE A 208 -9.02 -17.15 -12.46
C ILE A 208 -9.99 -17.95 -13.35
N THR A 209 -10.11 -17.56 -14.62
CA THR A 209 -11.01 -18.22 -15.56
C THR A 209 -10.61 -19.65 -15.93
N SER A 210 -9.33 -20.00 -15.76
CA SER A 210 -8.80 -21.34 -16.08
C SER A 210 -8.67 -22.26 -14.88
N VAL A 211 -8.28 -21.71 -13.71
CA VAL A 211 -8.00 -22.53 -12.52
C VAL A 211 -9.05 -22.40 -11.43
N GLY A 212 -9.86 -21.32 -11.47
CA GLY A 212 -10.88 -21.03 -10.46
C GLY A 212 -10.29 -20.49 -9.14
N TRP A 213 -11.18 -19.97 -8.30
CA TRP A 213 -10.87 -19.55 -6.92
C TRP A 213 -10.92 -20.78 -6.00
N PRO A 214 -10.06 -20.92 -4.97
CA PRO A 214 -8.99 -20.01 -4.58
C PRO A 214 -7.61 -20.33 -5.21
N LYS A 215 -7.55 -21.22 -6.21
CA LYS A 215 -6.29 -21.64 -6.87
C LYS A 215 -5.56 -20.52 -7.59
N CYS A 216 -6.31 -19.50 -8.07
CA CYS A 216 -5.73 -18.36 -8.75
C CYS A 216 -4.92 -17.45 -7.82
N GLY A 217 -5.15 -17.55 -6.50
CA GLY A 217 -4.62 -16.64 -5.50
C GLY A 217 -5.36 -15.31 -5.44
N GLU A 218 -5.58 -14.81 -4.23
CA GLU A 218 -6.21 -13.52 -3.93
C GLU A 218 -5.38 -12.80 -2.87
N ILE A 219 -5.15 -11.51 -3.07
CA ILE A 219 -4.37 -10.63 -2.19
C ILE A 219 -5.25 -9.44 -1.83
N ASP A 220 -5.78 -9.43 -0.60
CA ASP A 220 -6.61 -8.36 -0.09
C ASP A 220 -5.72 -7.32 0.60
N ILE A 221 -5.46 -6.21 -0.11
CA ILE A 221 -4.58 -5.14 0.36
C ILE A 221 -5.23 -4.41 1.53
N MET A 222 -6.53 -4.17 1.43
CA MET A 222 -7.34 -3.56 2.47
C MET A 222 -8.79 -4.02 2.36
N GLU A 223 -9.34 -4.46 3.47
CA GLU A 223 -10.76 -4.66 3.68
C GLU A 223 -11.20 -3.98 4.98
N GLN A 224 -12.44 -3.50 5.06
CA GLN A 224 -13.00 -2.96 6.29
C GLN A 224 -14.37 -3.57 6.59
N LYS A 225 -14.54 -4.03 7.84
CA LYS A 225 -15.81 -4.57 8.31
C LYS A 225 -16.87 -3.48 8.45
N GLY A 226 -18.11 -3.80 8.07
CA GLY A 226 -19.22 -2.86 8.14
C GLY A 226 -19.59 -2.41 9.55
N TRP A 227 -19.28 -3.21 10.55
CA TRP A 227 -19.59 -2.94 11.97
C TRP A 227 -18.40 -2.45 12.80
N ASP A 228 -17.18 -2.41 12.24
CA ASP A 228 -16.01 -1.87 12.92
C ASP A 228 -15.22 -0.97 11.95
N LYS A 229 -15.51 0.32 12.03
CA LYS A 229 -14.90 1.35 11.16
C LYS A 229 -13.57 1.87 11.68
N SER A 230 -13.09 1.36 12.82
CA SER A 230 -11.81 1.75 13.41
C SER A 230 -10.64 0.87 12.97
N LYS A 231 -10.92 -0.23 12.26
CA LYS A 231 -9.92 -1.21 11.83
C LYS A 231 -10.00 -1.46 10.34
N VAL A 232 -8.85 -1.85 9.78
CA VAL A 232 -8.76 -2.44 8.45
C VAL A 232 -8.02 -3.77 8.56
N SER A 233 -8.15 -4.61 7.54
CA SER A 233 -7.49 -5.90 7.47
C SER A 233 -6.81 -6.14 6.14
N ALA A 234 -5.80 -7.00 6.13
CA ALA A 234 -5.28 -7.66 4.95
C ALA A 234 -5.52 -9.16 5.06
N ALA A 235 -5.70 -9.80 3.92
CA ALA A 235 -5.87 -11.24 3.83
C ALA A 235 -5.21 -11.83 2.59
N LEU A 236 -4.96 -13.13 2.63
CA LEU A 236 -4.49 -13.90 1.50
C LEU A 236 -5.33 -15.17 1.38
N HIS A 237 -5.84 -15.43 0.18
CA HIS A 237 -6.59 -16.65 -0.10
C HIS A 237 -5.87 -17.49 -1.14
N ASN A 238 -5.68 -18.74 -0.79
CA ASN A 238 -5.06 -19.76 -1.64
C ASN A 238 -5.68 -21.13 -1.35
N GLN A 239 -5.22 -22.16 -2.02
CA GLN A 239 -5.81 -23.49 -1.88
C GLN A 239 -5.56 -24.11 -0.51
N SER A 240 -4.52 -23.70 0.22
CA SER A 240 -4.23 -24.18 1.57
C SER A 240 -5.10 -23.51 2.64
N SER A 241 -5.56 -22.27 2.38
CA SER A 241 -6.44 -21.54 3.28
C SER A 241 -7.21 -20.46 2.52
N SER A 242 -8.54 -20.49 2.62
CA SER A 242 -9.44 -19.55 1.92
C SER A 242 -10.76 -19.37 2.68
N GLY A 243 -11.55 -18.36 2.31
CA GLY A 243 -12.74 -17.96 3.06
C GLY A 243 -12.34 -17.36 4.41
N ASN A 244 -12.61 -18.05 5.51
CA ASN A 244 -12.05 -17.69 6.82
C ASN A 244 -10.56 -18.09 6.87
N THR A 245 -9.74 -17.42 6.06
CA THR A 245 -8.32 -17.73 5.95
C THR A 245 -7.58 -17.47 7.25
N ILE A 246 -6.56 -18.32 7.55
CA ILE A 246 -5.63 -18.08 8.66
C ILE A 246 -4.56 -17.03 8.30
N HIS A 247 -4.44 -16.70 7.01
CA HIS A 247 -3.51 -15.68 6.50
C HIS A 247 -4.20 -14.32 6.50
N PHE A 248 -4.45 -13.81 7.68
CA PHE A 248 -5.25 -12.62 7.93
C PHE A 248 -4.66 -11.81 9.10
N LYS A 249 -4.71 -10.48 9.00
CA LYS A 249 -4.33 -9.58 10.08
C LYS A 249 -5.14 -8.29 10.05
N GLU A 250 -5.59 -7.83 11.22
CA GLU A 250 -6.20 -6.52 11.41
C GLU A 250 -5.21 -5.53 12.03
N VAL A 251 -5.40 -4.25 11.71
CA VAL A 251 -4.70 -3.11 12.31
C VAL A 251 -5.67 -1.97 12.59
N ASP A 252 -5.42 -1.23 13.67
CA ASP A 252 -6.22 -0.05 14.05
C ASP A 252 -5.89 1.14 13.13
N VAL A 253 -6.92 1.68 12.47
CA VAL A 253 -6.86 2.90 11.65
C VAL A 253 -8.14 3.72 11.92
N PRO A 254 -8.24 4.34 13.11
CA PRO A 254 -9.49 4.96 13.56
C PRO A 254 -9.93 6.17 12.73
N THR A 255 -9.03 6.74 11.93
CA THR A 255 -9.30 7.86 11.01
C THR A 255 -9.58 7.40 9.57
N SER A 256 -9.65 6.09 9.29
CA SER A 256 -9.84 5.53 7.95
C SER A 256 -11.06 6.08 7.18
N VAL A 257 -12.12 6.51 7.89
CA VAL A 257 -13.33 7.05 7.30
C VAL A 257 -13.37 8.59 7.24
N SER A 258 -12.43 9.27 7.91
CA SER A 258 -12.34 10.74 7.96
C SER A 258 -11.14 11.31 7.21
N GLU A 259 -10.09 10.54 7.05
CA GLU A 259 -8.82 10.93 6.43
C GLU A 259 -8.40 9.95 5.34
N PHE A 260 -7.56 10.40 4.41
CA PHE A 260 -6.94 9.54 3.42
C PHE A 260 -5.73 8.84 4.02
N HIS A 261 -5.66 7.53 3.82
CA HIS A 261 -4.53 6.68 4.18
C HIS A 261 -3.96 5.99 2.94
N ILE A 262 -2.69 5.60 2.98
CA ILE A 262 -2.04 4.81 1.94
C ILE A 262 -2.07 3.34 2.38
N TYR A 263 -2.88 2.54 1.71
CA TYR A 263 -2.92 1.09 1.86
C TYR A 263 -1.99 0.48 0.82
N ALA A 264 -1.05 -0.34 1.27
CA ALA A 264 -0.05 -0.87 0.34
C ALA A 264 0.24 -2.34 0.58
N VAL A 265 0.64 -3.01 -0.50
CA VAL A 265 1.25 -4.34 -0.48
C VAL A 265 2.58 -4.30 -1.23
N ASN A 266 3.62 -4.82 -0.62
CA ASN A 266 4.88 -5.14 -1.27
C ASN A 266 4.91 -6.64 -1.55
N TRP A 267 4.82 -7.00 -2.82
CA TRP A 267 4.70 -8.38 -3.28
C TRP A 267 5.94 -8.79 -4.08
N THR A 268 6.65 -9.75 -3.57
CA THR A 268 7.92 -10.23 -4.09
C THR A 268 7.88 -11.74 -4.36
N PRO A 269 8.88 -12.36 -4.99
CA PRO A 269 8.97 -13.81 -5.08
C PRO A 269 9.03 -14.52 -3.72
N ASP A 270 9.53 -13.82 -2.70
CA ASP A 270 9.84 -14.41 -1.41
C ASP A 270 8.73 -14.20 -0.38
N GLU A 271 8.08 -13.02 -0.39
CA GLU A 271 7.09 -12.65 0.62
C GLU A 271 6.07 -11.62 0.11
N ILE A 272 4.99 -11.50 0.86
CA ILE A 272 3.95 -10.49 0.64
C ILE A 272 3.78 -9.74 1.94
N THR A 273 4.08 -8.43 1.93
CA THR A 273 4.04 -7.57 3.11
C THR A 273 3.04 -6.44 2.93
N PHE A 274 2.17 -6.24 3.92
CA PHE A 274 1.11 -5.24 3.93
C PHE A 274 1.42 -4.10 4.88
N SER A 275 1.09 -2.88 4.48
CA SER A 275 1.30 -1.69 5.29
C SER A 275 0.16 -0.68 5.17
N VAL A 276 0.02 0.16 6.21
CA VAL A 276 -0.80 1.36 6.18
C VAL A 276 0.12 2.54 6.51
N ASP A 277 0.11 3.57 5.65
CA ASP A 277 0.95 4.76 5.79
C ASP A 277 2.45 4.44 5.96
N GLY A 278 2.90 3.39 5.29
CA GLY A 278 4.28 2.90 5.36
C GLY A 278 4.62 2.08 6.62
N ILE A 279 3.65 1.86 7.51
CA ILE A 279 3.84 1.00 8.70
C ILE A 279 3.39 -0.41 8.36
N GLU A 280 4.34 -1.33 8.28
CA GLU A 280 4.08 -2.74 8.03
C GLU A 280 3.38 -3.41 9.23
N TYR A 281 2.39 -4.24 8.95
CA TYR A 281 1.64 -4.91 10.02
C TYR A 281 1.38 -6.39 9.78
N PHE A 282 1.56 -6.87 8.54
CA PHE A 282 1.38 -8.27 8.18
C PHE A 282 2.36 -8.68 7.09
N THR A 283 3.08 -9.79 7.30
CA THR A 283 3.94 -10.42 6.29
C THR A 283 3.61 -11.89 6.18
N TYR A 284 3.44 -12.34 4.93
CA TYR A 284 3.26 -13.75 4.58
C TYR A 284 4.48 -14.26 3.85
N ASN A 285 5.23 -15.15 4.50
CA ASN A 285 6.44 -15.76 3.97
C ASN A 285 6.52 -17.23 4.41
N PRO A 286 5.79 -18.15 3.75
CA PRO A 286 5.85 -19.56 4.10
C PRO A 286 7.22 -20.15 3.78
N GLU A 287 7.76 -20.96 4.71
CA GLU A 287 9.06 -21.61 4.56
C GLU A 287 9.12 -22.47 3.28
N ASP A 288 8.09 -23.28 3.06
CA ASP A 288 7.94 -24.08 1.84
C ASP A 288 6.85 -23.48 0.94
N LYS A 289 7.21 -22.95 -0.22
CA LYS A 289 6.28 -22.45 -1.23
C LYS A 289 5.87 -23.58 -2.17
N THR A 290 4.58 -23.86 -2.23
CA THR A 290 3.96 -24.89 -3.05
C THR A 290 2.81 -24.30 -3.87
N GLU A 291 2.33 -25.00 -4.88
CA GLU A 291 1.14 -24.56 -5.64
C GLU A 291 -0.11 -24.38 -4.75
N LEU A 292 -0.16 -25.02 -3.57
CA LEU A 292 -1.30 -24.92 -2.67
C LEU A 292 -1.31 -23.62 -1.87
N ASN A 293 -0.14 -23.14 -1.45
CA ASN A 293 0.01 -21.99 -0.56
C ASN A 293 0.65 -20.76 -1.20
N TRP A 294 1.24 -20.90 -2.41
CA TRP A 294 1.92 -19.81 -3.11
C TRP A 294 1.51 -19.69 -4.60
N PRO A 295 0.23 -19.43 -4.92
CA PRO A 295 -0.20 -19.14 -6.29
C PRO A 295 0.23 -17.75 -6.77
N TYR A 296 0.92 -16.99 -5.94
CA TYR A 296 1.29 -15.59 -6.11
C TYR A 296 2.54 -15.39 -6.99
N ASP A 297 3.00 -16.42 -7.70
CA ASP A 297 3.99 -16.36 -8.77
C ASP A 297 3.36 -16.13 -10.16
N LYS A 298 2.07 -15.89 -10.22
CA LYS A 298 1.27 -15.61 -11.43
C LYS A 298 0.79 -14.16 -11.46
N PRO A 299 0.52 -13.61 -12.66
CA PRO A 299 0.03 -12.24 -12.76
C PRO A 299 -1.28 -12.04 -12.00
N GLN A 300 -1.40 -10.89 -11.33
CA GLN A 300 -2.58 -10.43 -10.61
C GLN A 300 -3.12 -9.16 -11.27
N PHE A 301 -4.43 -8.94 -11.19
CA PHE A 301 -5.09 -7.69 -11.56
C PHE A 301 -5.74 -7.04 -10.33
N ILE A 302 -5.93 -5.74 -10.35
CA ILE A 302 -6.44 -4.93 -9.25
C ILE A 302 -7.97 -4.86 -9.32
N ILE A 303 -8.62 -4.90 -8.15
CA ILE A 303 -10.07 -4.72 -7.99
C ILE A 303 -10.34 -3.70 -6.90
N LEU A 304 -11.31 -2.81 -7.13
CA LEU A 304 -11.75 -1.76 -6.22
C LEU A 304 -13.28 -1.80 -6.12
N ASN A 305 -13.83 -1.95 -4.92
CA ASN A 305 -15.29 -1.99 -4.76
C ASN A 305 -15.76 -1.56 -3.36
N VAL A 306 -17.04 -1.27 -3.27
CA VAL A 306 -17.78 -1.21 -2.01
C VAL A 306 -18.94 -2.21 -2.09
N ALA A 307 -18.83 -3.32 -1.35
CA ALA A 307 -19.94 -4.26 -1.18
C ALA A 307 -20.92 -3.78 -0.09
N MET A 308 -22.12 -4.34 -0.08
CA MET A 308 -23.16 -4.07 0.91
C MET A 308 -23.60 -5.36 1.60
N GLY A 309 -23.64 -5.35 2.92
CA GLY A 309 -24.01 -6.54 3.70
C GLY A 309 -22.98 -7.67 3.55
N GLY A 310 -23.46 -8.91 3.48
CA GLY A 310 -22.61 -10.07 3.34
C GLY A 310 -21.72 -10.36 4.55
N ASN A 311 -20.69 -11.16 4.33
CA ASN A 311 -19.84 -11.70 5.40
C ASN A 311 -19.10 -10.63 6.20
N LEU A 312 -18.62 -9.55 5.57
CA LEU A 312 -17.90 -8.47 6.25
C LEU A 312 -18.67 -7.13 6.29
N GLY A 313 -19.68 -6.93 5.46
CA GLY A 313 -20.57 -5.76 5.58
C GLY A 313 -21.51 -5.87 6.80
N GLY A 314 -22.00 -7.08 7.06
CA GLY A 314 -22.92 -7.36 8.17
C GLY A 314 -24.31 -6.73 7.97
N GLU A 315 -24.95 -6.34 9.07
CA GLU A 315 -26.27 -5.73 9.03
C GLU A 315 -26.21 -4.32 8.40
N ILE A 316 -27.10 -4.06 7.44
CA ILE A 316 -27.26 -2.74 6.83
C ILE A 316 -28.35 -2.00 7.60
N PRO A 317 -28.03 -0.83 8.21
CA PRO A 317 -29.01 -0.06 8.97
C PRO A 317 -30.23 0.34 8.10
N SER A 318 -31.41 0.34 8.69
CA SER A 318 -32.65 0.67 7.97
C SER A 318 -32.69 2.10 7.43
N ASP A 319 -31.96 3.01 8.07
CA ASP A 319 -31.77 4.41 7.71
C ASP A 319 -30.57 4.66 6.78
N PHE A 320 -29.86 3.59 6.36
CA PHE A 320 -28.81 3.72 5.34
C PHE A 320 -29.38 4.37 4.09
N ASN A 321 -28.69 5.35 3.56
CA ASN A 321 -28.99 6.03 2.31
C ASN A 321 -27.88 5.81 1.27
N GLU A 322 -26.71 6.35 1.54
CA GLU A 322 -25.52 6.18 0.72
C GLU A 322 -24.24 6.35 1.53
N SER A 323 -23.13 5.80 1.02
CA SER A 323 -21.79 6.02 1.57
C SER A 323 -20.75 5.73 0.51
N SER A 324 -19.69 6.55 0.46
CA SER A 324 -18.70 6.50 -0.62
C SER A 324 -17.30 6.19 -0.10
N MET A 325 -16.57 5.41 -0.88
CA MET A 325 -15.12 5.33 -0.84
C MET A 325 -14.55 6.34 -1.84
N GLN A 326 -13.54 7.08 -1.43
CA GLN A 326 -12.81 8.02 -2.27
C GLN A 326 -11.38 7.54 -2.44
N ILE A 327 -10.89 7.45 -3.66
CA ILE A 327 -9.55 6.99 -3.99
C ILE A 327 -8.83 8.10 -4.76
N ASP A 328 -7.70 8.55 -4.22
CA ASP A 328 -6.87 9.61 -4.77
C ASP A 328 -5.98 9.08 -5.92
N TYR A 329 -5.37 7.93 -5.68
CA TYR A 329 -4.58 7.25 -6.71
C TYR A 329 -4.47 5.74 -6.48
N VAL A 330 -4.14 5.05 -7.57
CA VAL A 330 -3.64 3.68 -7.58
C VAL A 330 -2.30 3.68 -8.30
N ARG A 331 -1.23 3.21 -7.64
CA ARG A 331 0.13 3.21 -8.18
C ARG A 331 0.76 1.83 -8.06
N VAL A 332 1.45 1.40 -9.11
CA VAL A 332 2.23 0.16 -9.13
C VAL A 332 3.69 0.49 -9.41
N TYR A 333 4.56 0.03 -8.55
CA TYR A 333 6.00 0.22 -8.63
C TYR A 333 6.72 -1.13 -8.85
N ARG A 334 7.84 -1.07 -9.56
CA ARG A 334 8.74 -2.22 -9.80
C ARG A 334 10.19 -1.82 -9.75
#